data_966a6ef40119db6a7723e443c88a0461
#
_entry.id   966a6ef40119db6a7723e443c88a0461
#
_cell.length_a   1.000
_cell.length_b   1.000
_cell.length_c   1.000
_cell.angle_alpha   90.00
_cell.angle_beta   90.00
_cell.angle_gamma   90.00
#
_symmetry.space_group_name_H-M   'P 1'
#
loop_
_entity.id
_entity.type
_entity.pdbx_description
1 polymer ?
#
loop_
_entity_poly.entity_id
_entity_poly.type
_entity_poly.pdbx_seq_one_letter_code
_entity_poly.pdbx_strand_id
1 'polypeptide(L)' 'MAESLFIKVDEVGELLGISRAEAYRIIKKLNSELAEKGYIVISGRVSRRYLEEQIYA' A
#
# COMPACT_ATOMS: atom_id res chain seq x y z
N MET A 1 -19.86 -4.79 -7.20
CA MET A 1 -18.52 -5.32 -7.31
C MET A 1 -17.64 -4.90 -6.14
N ALA A 2 -17.06 -5.83 -5.47
CA ALA A 2 -16.23 -5.52 -4.31
C ALA A 2 -14.91 -4.89 -4.73
N GLU A 3 -14.46 -3.93 -3.94
CA GLU A 3 -13.16 -3.34 -4.16
C GLU A 3 -12.08 -4.35 -3.79
N SER A 4 -10.94 -4.24 -4.46
CA SER A 4 -9.79 -5.06 -4.11
C SER A 4 -9.28 -4.71 -2.73
N LEU A 5 -8.91 -5.71 -1.95
CA LEU A 5 -8.33 -5.49 -0.63
C LEU A 5 -6.92 -4.91 -0.72
N PHE A 6 -6.27 -5.09 -1.86
CA PHE A 6 -4.92 -4.59 -2.09
C PHE A 6 -4.93 -3.58 -3.21
N ILE A 7 -4.05 -2.60 -3.10
CA ILE A 7 -3.92 -1.54 -4.09
C ILE A 7 -2.54 -1.63 -4.71
N LYS A 8 -2.50 -1.49 -6.04
CA LYS A 8 -1.24 -1.63 -6.80
C LYS A 8 -0.42 -0.37 -6.72
N VAL A 9 0.87 -0.51 -7.05
CA VAL A 9 1.80 0.61 -7.01
C VAL A 9 1.35 1.77 -7.89
N ASP A 10 0.79 1.48 -9.07
CA ASP A 10 0.32 2.53 -9.96
C ASP A 10 -0.79 3.34 -9.33
N GLU A 11 -1.72 2.65 -8.67
CA GLU A 11 -2.83 3.32 -8.00
C GLU A 11 -2.36 4.13 -6.81
N VAL A 12 -1.38 3.63 -6.07
CA VAL A 12 -0.82 4.38 -4.94
C VAL A 12 -0.19 5.67 -5.43
N GLY A 13 0.56 5.59 -6.54
CA GLY A 13 1.17 6.78 -7.10
C GLY A 13 0.16 7.83 -7.50
N GLU A 14 -0.93 7.40 -8.14
CA GLU A 14 -2.00 8.32 -8.54
C GLU A 14 -2.72 8.91 -7.33
N LEU A 15 -3.01 8.06 -6.36
CA LEU A 15 -3.75 8.47 -5.17
C LEU A 15 -2.98 9.52 -4.38
N LEU A 16 -1.69 9.33 -4.23
CA LEU A 16 -0.85 10.22 -3.43
C LEU A 16 -0.20 11.34 -4.24
N GLY A 17 -0.31 11.28 -5.58
CA GLY A 17 0.29 12.29 -6.43
C GLY A 17 1.81 12.22 -6.44
N ILE A 18 2.37 11.03 -6.38
CA ILE A 18 3.81 10.83 -6.32
C ILE A 18 4.26 9.94 -7.47
N SER A 19 5.57 9.84 -7.67
CA SER A 19 6.12 9.01 -8.71
C SER A 19 5.94 7.53 -8.36
N ARG A 20 6.05 6.69 -9.39
CA ARG A 20 5.92 5.25 -9.21
C ARG A 20 7.03 4.71 -8.29
N ALA A 21 8.24 5.24 -8.43
CA ALA A 21 9.34 4.81 -7.59
C ALA A 21 9.08 5.12 -6.12
N GLU A 22 8.53 6.29 -5.84
CA GLU A 22 8.19 6.66 -4.48
C GLU A 22 7.04 5.81 -3.95
N ALA A 23 6.05 5.56 -4.79
CA ALA A 23 4.93 4.70 -4.41
C ALA A 23 5.43 3.31 -4.04
N TYR A 24 6.37 2.79 -4.82
CA TYR A 24 6.93 1.47 -4.55
C TYR A 24 7.66 1.43 -3.21
N ARG A 25 8.39 2.48 -2.89
CA ARG A 25 9.07 2.56 -1.59
C ARG A 25 8.08 2.57 -0.44
N ILE A 26 7.00 3.32 -0.58
CA ILE A 26 5.96 3.39 0.45
C ILE A 26 5.34 2.02 0.64
N ILE A 27 4.99 1.35 -0.45
CA ILE A 27 4.41 0.01 -0.38
C ILE A 27 5.37 -0.94 0.34
N LYS A 28 6.64 -0.88 0.00
CA LYS A 28 7.62 -1.76 0.61
C LYS A 28 7.72 -1.52 2.11
N LYS A 29 7.73 -0.25 2.51
CA LYS A 29 7.79 0.11 3.92
C LYS A 29 6.56 -0.41 4.68
N LEU A 30 5.38 -0.15 4.14
CA LEU A 30 4.15 -0.56 4.81
C LEU A 30 4.02 -2.07 4.88
N ASN A 31 4.45 -2.76 3.82
CA ASN A 31 4.42 -4.21 3.84
C ASN A 31 5.37 -4.79 4.87
N SER A 32 6.53 -4.16 5.05
CA SER A 32 7.47 -4.58 6.08
C SER A 32 6.82 -4.49 7.46
N GLU A 33 6.11 -3.40 7.72
CA GLU A 33 5.41 -3.22 8.99
C GLU A 33 4.31 -4.25 9.18
N LEU A 34 3.55 -4.50 8.12
CA LEU A 34 2.46 -5.46 8.19
C LEU A 34 2.98 -6.89 8.40
N ALA A 35 4.08 -7.23 7.74
CA ALA A 35 4.67 -8.55 7.90
C ALA A 35 5.12 -8.77 9.33
N GLU A 36 5.66 -7.74 9.96
CA GLU A 36 6.07 -7.84 11.36
C GLU A 36 4.89 -8.10 12.29
N LYS A 37 3.73 -7.58 11.90
CA LYS A 37 2.51 -7.78 12.66
C LYS A 37 1.83 -9.11 12.37
N GLY A 38 2.37 -9.88 11.44
CA GLY A 38 1.83 -11.20 11.11
C GLY A 38 0.79 -11.19 10.01
N TYR A 39 0.65 -10.09 9.29
CA TYR A 39 -0.32 -10.01 8.20
C TYR A 39 0.28 -10.51 6.89
N ILE A 40 -0.59 -10.94 6.00
CA ILE A 40 -0.19 -11.36 4.66
C ILE A 40 0.16 -10.13 3.84
N VAL A 41 1.30 -10.18 3.15
CA VAL A 41 1.71 -9.08 2.28
C VAL A 41 2.00 -9.64 0.89
N ILE A 42 1.80 -8.79 -0.13
CA ILE A 42 2.02 -9.15 -1.53
C ILE A 42 2.96 -8.11 -2.12
N SER A 43 4.02 -8.60 -2.77
CA SER A 43 5.00 -7.72 -3.38
C SER A 43 4.34 -6.82 -4.41
N GLY A 44 4.66 -5.53 -4.38
CA GLY A 44 4.11 -4.56 -5.32
C GLY A 44 2.69 -4.14 -5.03
N ARG A 45 2.14 -4.56 -3.89
CA ARG A 45 0.78 -4.20 -3.49
C ARG A 45 0.76 -3.97 -2.00
N VAL A 46 -0.21 -3.19 -1.54
CA VAL A 46 -0.34 -2.90 -0.11
C VAL A 46 -1.81 -2.97 0.27
N SER A 47 -2.09 -3.32 1.51
CA SER A 47 -3.45 -3.34 2.02
C SER A 47 -4.06 -1.94 1.86
N ARG A 48 -5.20 -1.88 1.17
CA ARG A 48 -5.89 -0.61 0.97
C ARG A 48 -6.23 0.04 2.32
N ARG A 49 -6.74 -0.76 3.23
CA ARG A 49 -7.14 -0.26 4.53
C ARG A 49 -5.95 0.29 5.32
N TYR A 50 -4.84 -0.42 5.31
CA TYR A 50 -3.67 0.04 6.04
C TYR A 50 -3.11 1.34 5.45
N LEU A 51 -3.09 1.42 4.12
CA LEU A 51 -2.66 2.64 3.47
C LEU A 51 -3.56 3.81 3.85
N GLU A 52 -4.87 3.59 3.83
CA GLU A 52 -5.81 4.63 4.18
C GLU A 52 -5.63 5.09 5.61
N GLU A 53 -5.36 4.16 6.52
CA GLU A 53 -5.11 4.52 7.92
C GLU A 53 -3.88 5.40 8.06
N GLN A 54 -2.85 5.14 7.26
CA GLN A 54 -1.65 5.96 7.30
C GLN A 54 -1.88 7.35 6.75
N ILE A 55 -2.80 7.49 5.81
CA ILE A 55 -3.14 8.77 5.22
C ILE A 55 -4.02 9.61 6.13
N TYR A 56 -4.99 8.98 6.75
CA TYR A 56 -6.02 9.70 7.52
C TYR A 56 -5.80 9.69 9.02
N ALA A 57 -4.83 8.97 9.48
CA ALA A 57 -4.56 8.87 10.93
C ALA A 57 -3.89 10.13 11.51
#